data_fa21d14461d61277ed45fe4c12fa13d3
#
_entry.id   fa21d14461d61277ed45fe4c12fa13d3
#
_cell.length_a   1.000
_cell.length_b   1.000
_cell.length_c   1.000
_cell.angle_alpha   90.00
_cell.angle_beta   90.00
_cell.angle_gamma   90.00
#
_symmetry.space_group_name_H-M   'P 1'
#
loop_
_entity.id
_entity.type
_entity.pdbx_description
1 polymer ?
#
loop_
_entity_poly.entity_id
_entity_poly.type
_entity_poly.pdbx_seq_one_letter_code
_entity_poly.pdbx_strand_id
1 'polypeptide(L)'
;MEIQEILRTLVTLIIGTIGLAAFGIIFGLMYKGVDRKLSAHMQGRIGPPLRQPFLDVRKLFTKENIIPENAIPWVFNLAPLIGLVGTITILLYIPIGGFPPLASGQGDLILILYLLMIPSLAMVIGGFASGSPYATVGAQREMATMIAYEFPLAIIIITMAWKLSPAATGTGVENVFAMSTLATTPVWSVSGPTAFIGFLILLFVLVLVTPAELSKIPFDSPEAETEIAGGLLTEYSGRNLGMFYLTDSVKTVAMAGIIVALFIPYNLSPLFGLESYPAWIIDIIFFLVKVFLVILFSVTLIRVAIARLKIDQIVYTYWVWLTLIALIGLILVMWDSWTMTQFDWGPVVQMLGIG
;
A
#
# COMPACT_ATOMS: atom_id res chain seq x y z
N MET A 1 22.74 -32.72 -1.27
CA MET A 1 22.12 -31.79 -2.23
C MET A 1 21.08 -30.91 -1.53
N GLU A 2 20.13 -31.44 -0.77
CA GLU A 2 19.10 -30.66 -0.06
C GLU A 2 19.63 -29.61 0.91
N ILE A 3 20.67 -29.88 1.72
CA ILE A 3 21.20 -28.93 2.72
C ILE A 3 21.83 -27.69 2.06
N GLN A 4 22.53 -27.87 0.95
CA GLN A 4 23.12 -26.74 0.22
C GLN A 4 22.05 -25.86 -0.46
N GLU A 5 20.99 -26.47 -0.93
CA GLU A 5 19.87 -25.78 -1.56
C GLU A 5 19.06 -24.98 -0.52
N ILE A 6 18.78 -25.58 0.64
CA ILE A 6 18.16 -24.91 1.78
C ILE A 6 19.01 -23.72 2.25
N LEU A 7 20.31 -23.93 2.40
CA LEU A 7 21.23 -22.87 2.83
C LEU A 7 21.28 -21.71 1.83
N ARG A 8 21.30 -22.01 0.53
CA ARG A 8 21.27 -21.01 -0.54
C ARG A 8 19.96 -20.21 -0.52
N THR A 9 18.83 -20.87 -0.33
CA THR A 9 17.52 -20.23 -0.24
C THR A 9 17.44 -19.31 0.98
N LEU A 10 17.89 -19.76 2.14
CA LEU A 10 17.94 -18.95 3.36
C LEU A 10 18.83 -17.72 3.20
N VAL A 11 20.03 -17.87 2.63
CA VAL A 11 20.94 -16.75 2.37
C VAL A 11 20.31 -15.75 1.41
N THR A 12 19.67 -16.22 0.34
CA THR A 12 18.97 -15.36 -0.62
C THR A 12 17.82 -14.60 0.03
N LEU A 13 17.02 -15.26 0.87
CA LEU A 13 15.95 -14.61 1.62
C LEU A 13 16.50 -13.54 2.58
N ILE A 14 17.54 -13.82 3.34
CA ILE A 14 18.12 -12.86 4.29
C ILE A 14 18.69 -11.63 3.55
N ILE A 15 19.52 -11.85 2.52
CA ILE A 15 20.13 -10.76 1.75
C ILE A 15 19.04 -9.97 1.02
N GLY A 16 18.06 -10.65 0.41
CA GLY A 16 16.93 -10.02 -0.27
C GLY A 16 16.09 -9.18 0.69
N THR A 17 15.78 -9.67 1.88
CA THR A 17 15.04 -8.92 2.91
C THR A 17 15.77 -7.65 3.34
N ILE A 18 17.09 -7.74 3.58
CA ILE A 18 17.90 -6.57 3.92
C ILE A 18 17.93 -5.57 2.76
N GLY A 19 18.08 -6.05 1.52
CA GLY A 19 18.05 -5.22 0.32
C GLY A 19 16.70 -4.51 0.14
N LEU A 20 15.57 -5.23 0.29
CA LEU A 20 14.23 -4.66 0.21
C LEU A 20 13.93 -3.69 1.35
N ALA A 21 14.40 -3.97 2.57
CA ALA A 21 14.28 -3.04 3.70
C ALA A 21 15.03 -1.73 3.40
N ALA A 22 16.27 -1.81 2.94
CA ALA A 22 17.04 -0.64 2.54
C ALA A 22 16.37 0.13 1.39
N PHE A 23 15.87 -0.58 0.37
CA PHE A 23 15.10 -0.01 -0.73
C PHE A 23 13.85 0.75 -0.22
N GLY A 24 13.02 0.09 0.59
CA GLY A 24 11.81 0.69 1.16
C GLY A 24 12.10 1.93 2.01
N ILE A 25 13.13 1.90 2.84
CA ILE A 25 13.55 3.03 3.67
C ILE A 25 14.06 4.20 2.81
N ILE A 26 14.98 3.95 1.88
CA ILE A 26 15.59 5.00 1.06
C ILE A 26 14.54 5.67 0.18
N PHE A 27 13.78 4.90 -0.59
CA PHE A 27 12.77 5.44 -1.48
C PHE A 27 11.56 5.99 -0.72
N GLY A 28 11.17 5.38 0.40
CA GLY A 28 10.11 5.90 1.25
C GLY A 28 10.43 7.29 1.81
N LEU A 29 11.62 7.50 2.34
CA LEU A 29 12.06 8.81 2.81
C LEU A 29 12.20 9.80 1.65
N MET A 30 12.67 9.36 0.49
CA MET A 30 12.76 10.21 -0.70
C MET A 30 11.37 10.68 -1.13
N TYR A 31 10.38 9.78 -1.27
CA TYR A 31 9.03 10.14 -1.65
C TYR A 31 8.35 11.06 -0.61
N LYS A 32 8.58 10.82 0.68
CA LYS A 32 8.11 11.71 1.74
C LYS A 32 8.70 13.13 1.61
N GLY A 33 9.95 13.25 1.18
CA GLY A 33 10.57 14.54 0.85
C GLY A 33 9.94 15.20 -0.39
N VAL A 34 9.68 14.41 -1.43
CA VAL A 34 9.03 14.88 -2.66
C VAL A 34 7.60 15.33 -2.37
N ASP A 35 6.81 14.52 -1.65
CA ASP A 35 5.43 14.87 -1.26
C ASP A 35 5.37 16.20 -0.52
N ARG A 36 6.22 16.40 0.51
CA ARG A 36 6.29 17.66 1.26
C ARG A 36 6.63 18.85 0.37
N LYS A 37 7.56 18.68 -0.58
CA LYS A 37 7.96 19.75 -1.48
C LYS A 37 6.88 20.08 -2.51
N LEU A 38 6.26 19.06 -3.11
CA LEU A 38 5.17 19.25 -4.08
C LEU A 38 3.93 19.86 -3.43
N SER A 39 3.51 19.36 -2.27
CA SER A 39 2.40 19.93 -1.49
C SER A 39 2.63 21.41 -1.18
N ALA A 40 3.85 21.79 -0.80
CA ALA A 40 4.18 23.19 -0.53
C ALA A 40 4.10 24.05 -1.80
N HIS A 41 4.61 23.55 -2.94
CA HIS A 41 4.55 24.26 -4.22
C HIS A 41 3.10 24.46 -4.70
N MET A 42 2.27 23.43 -4.61
CA MET A 42 0.84 23.53 -4.95
C MET A 42 0.08 24.51 -4.05
N GLN A 43 0.57 24.73 -2.83
CA GLN A 43 0.02 25.72 -1.89
C GLN A 43 0.68 27.10 -2.01
N GLY A 44 1.51 27.36 -3.01
CA GLY A 44 2.23 28.64 -3.21
C GLY A 44 3.31 28.91 -2.17
N ARG A 45 3.84 27.87 -1.47
CA ARG A 45 4.88 27.99 -0.44
C ARG A 45 6.20 27.37 -0.90
N ILE A 46 7.32 27.82 -0.30
CA ILE A 46 8.63 27.18 -0.49
C ILE A 46 8.71 25.98 0.44
N GLY A 47 8.77 24.77 -0.14
CA GLY A 47 8.87 23.53 0.62
C GLY A 47 10.29 23.24 1.14
N PRO A 48 10.42 22.30 2.10
CA PRO A 48 11.70 21.87 2.64
C PRO A 48 12.57 21.18 1.56
N PRO A 49 13.89 21.05 1.76
CA PRO A 49 14.76 20.31 0.86
C PRO A 49 14.41 18.81 0.86
N LEU A 50 14.62 18.14 -0.28
CA LEU A 50 14.28 16.71 -0.45
C LEU A 50 14.99 15.79 0.57
N ARG A 51 16.16 16.19 1.07
CA ARG A 51 16.94 15.45 2.07
C ARG A 51 16.39 15.59 3.50
N GLN A 52 15.42 16.46 3.74
CA GLN A 52 14.91 16.74 5.09
C GLN A 52 14.44 15.49 5.84
N PRO A 53 13.66 14.54 5.26
CA PRO A 53 13.25 13.34 5.97
C PRO A 53 14.40 12.46 6.47
N PHE A 54 15.50 12.41 5.73
CA PHE A 54 16.70 11.67 6.16
C PHE A 54 17.37 12.34 7.37
N LEU A 55 17.41 13.67 7.38
CA LEU A 55 17.93 14.42 8.51
C LEU A 55 17.06 14.32 9.76
N ASP A 56 15.71 14.30 9.56
CA ASP A 56 14.73 14.12 10.64
C ASP A 56 14.93 12.75 11.30
N VAL A 57 15.04 11.68 10.52
CA VAL A 57 15.31 10.32 11.04
C VAL A 57 16.64 10.28 11.78
N ARG A 58 17.73 10.80 11.16
CA ARG A 58 19.04 10.85 11.82
C ARG A 58 18.99 11.57 13.16
N LYS A 59 18.30 12.71 13.22
CA LYS A 59 18.13 13.49 14.45
C LYS A 59 17.36 12.69 15.52
N LEU A 60 16.29 11.96 15.12
CA LEU A 60 15.51 11.14 16.05
C LEU A 60 16.36 10.01 16.65
N PHE A 61 17.20 9.35 15.85
CA PHE A 61 18.06 8.28 16.35
C PHE A 61 19.20 8.76 17.27
N THR A 62 19.54 10.07 17.27
CA THR A 62 20.54 10.65 18.17
C THR A 62 19.92 11.21 19.46
N LYS A 63 18.59 11.34 19.52
CA LYS A 63 17.88 11.83 20.71
C LYS A 63 17.65 10.70 21.71
N GLU A 64 17.51 11.09 22.97
CA GLU A 64 17.11 10.20 24.06
C GLU A 64 15.71 9.63 23.84
N ASN A 65 15.54 8.38 24.26
CA ASN A 65 14.25 7.71 24.27
C ASN A 65 13.64 7.83 25.66
N ILE A 66 12.65 8.69 25.80
CA ILE A 66 11.95 8.94 27.07
C ILE A 66 10.72 8.02 27.11
N ILE A 67 10.57 7.31 28.22
CA ILE A 67 9.41 6.43 28.47
C ILE A 67 8.58 7.10 29.56
N PRO A 68 7.28 7.35 29.35
CA PRO A 68 6.38 7.88 30.38
C PRO A 68 6.32 6.96 31.62
N GLU A 69 6.15 7.57 32.79
CA GLU A 69 6.11 6.83 34.06
C GLU A 69 4.94 5.83 34.11
N ASN A 70 3.80 6.19 33.54
CA ASN A 70 2.59 5.36 33.48
C ASN A 70 2.58 4.35 32.32
N ALA A 71 3.62 4.33 31.47
CA ALA A 71 3.67 3.43 30.34
C ALA A 71 4.03 2.00 30.72
N ILE A 72 3.63 1.03 29.89
CA ILE A 72 4.10 -0.36 29.95
C ILE A 72 5.39 -0.46 29.11
N PRO A 73 6.61 -0.45 29.72
CA PRO A 73 7.85 -0.16 28.99
C PRO A 73 8.17 -1.14 27.85
N TRP A 74 7.93 -2.45 28.06
CA TRP A 74 8.27 -3.47 27.07
C TRP A 74 7.35 -3.38 25.83
N VAL A 75 6.04 -3.15 26.01
CA VAL A 75 5.08 -2.98 24.89
C VAL A 75 5.38 -1.68 24.15
N PHE A 76 5.62 -0.58 24.90
CA PHE A 76 5.93 0.72 24.36
C PHE A 76 7.17 0.72 23.45
N ASN A 77 8.22 -0.03 23.83
CA ASN A 77 9.43 -0.16 23.03
C ASN A 77 9.30 -1.18 21.88
N LEU A 78 8.48 -2.22 22.02
CA LEU A 78 8.33 -3.28 21.03
C LEU A 78 7.40 -2.85 19.86
N ALA A 79 6.38 -2.05 20.16
CA ALA A 79 5.39 -1.64 19.18
C ALA A 79 6.00 -0.99 17.91
N PRO A 80 6.92 -0.01 17.98
CA PRO A 80 7.54 0.57 16.80
C PRO A 80 8.33 -0.45 15.95
N LEU A 81 8.96 -1.42 16.62
CA LEU A 81 9.70 -2.49 15.94
C LEU A 81 8.76 -3.42 15.17
N ILE A 82 7.64 -3.82 15.79
CA ILE A 82 6.61 -4.64 15.12
C ILE A 82 6.06 -3.93 13.90
N GLY A 83 5.77 -2.63 14.00
CA GLY A 83 5.28 -1.82 12.88
C GLY A 83 6.27 -1.80 11.72
N LEU A 84 7.56 -1.58 12.00
CA LEU A 84 8.60 -1.56 10.99
C LEU A 84 8.80 -2.94 10.33
N VAL A 85 8.87 -4.00 11.11
CA VAL A 85 9.00 -5.37 10.60
C VAL A 85 7.79 -5.73 9.75
N GLY A 86 6.57 -5.40 10.19
CA GLY A 86 5.34 -5.63 9.43
C GLY A 86 5.38 -4.97 8.04
N THR A 87 5.79 -3.71 7.97
CA THR A 87 5.89 -3.01 6.66
C THR A 87 6.97 -3.57 5.75
N ILE A 88 8.11 -3.98 6.30
CA ILE A 88 9.16 -4.65 5.52
C ILE A 88 8.66 -5.99 5.00
N THR A 89 7.90 -6.73 5.81
CA THR A 89 7.32 -8.02 5.39
C THR A 89 6.36 -7.84 4.21
N ILE A 90 5.57 -6.76 4.15
CA ILE A 90 4.71 -6.48 2.99
C ILE A 90 5.53 -6.36 1.70
N LEU A 91 6.69 -5.68 1.75
CA LEU A 91 7.54 -5.50 0.58
C LEU A 91 8.05 -6.82 -0.01
N LEU A 92 8.16 -7.89 0.78
CA LEU A 92 8.61 -9.21 0.30
C LEU A 92 7.63 -9.83 -0.71
N TYR A 93 6.34 -9.46 -0.62
CA TYR A 93 5.26 -9.98 -1.47
C TYR A 93 4.98 -9.10 -2.68
N ILE A 94 5.61 -7.93 -2.80
CA ILE A 94 5.38 -6.99 -3.91
C ILE A 94 6.41 -7.23 -5.02
N PRO A 95 5.99 -7.43 -6.28
CA PRO A 95 6.91 -7.47 -7.41
C PRO A 95 7.48 -6.07 -7.68
N ILE A 96 8.79 -5.95 -7.83
CA ILE A 96 9.48 -4.68 -8.02
C ILE A 96 10.27 -4.71 -9.32
N GLY A 97 9.88 -3.88 -10.28
CA GLY A 97 10.68 -3.60 -11.49
C GLY A 97 11.11 -4.84 -12.27
N GLY A 98 10.17 -5.76 -12.55
CA GLY A 98 10.47 -7.00 -13.29
C GLY A 98 11.01 -8.16 -12.43
N PHE A 99 11.39 -7.89 -11.17
CA PHE A 99 11.71 -8.97 -10.23
C PHE A 99 10.44 -9.54 -9.63
N PRO A 100 10.32 -10.89 -9.58
CA PRO A 100 9.22 -11.53 -8.87
C PRO A 100 9.30 -11.22 -7.38
N PRO A 101 8.18 -11.34 -6.65
CA PRO A 101 8.19 -11.18 -5.20
C PRO A 101 9.17 -12.17 -4.57
N LEU A 102 9.89 -11.73 -3.53
CA LEU A 102 10.89 -12.54 -2.84
C LEU A 102 10.24 -13.67 -2.03
N ALA A 103 9.07 -13.38 -1.44
CA ALA A 103 8.18 -14.35 -0.84
C ALA A 103 6.94 -14.47 -1.72
N SER A 104 6.60 -15.69 -2.11
CA SER A 104 5.40 -15.97 -2.92
C SER A 104 4.70 -17.21 -2.38
N GLY A 105 3.37 -17.17 -2.33
CA GLY A 105 2.52 -18.25 -1.87
C GLY A 105 1.20 -18.29 -2.64
N GLN A 106 0.30 -19.17 -2.24
CA GLN A 106 -1.01 -19.31 -2.87
C GLN A 106 -2.05 -18.30 -2.37
N GLY A 107 -1.76 -17.58 -1.28
CA GLY A 107 -2.69 -16.67 -0.60
C GLY A 107 -2.13 -15.26 -0.38
N ASP A 108 -1.21 -14.81 -1.22
CA ASP A 108 -0.47 -13.55 -1.05
C ASP A 108 -1.38 -12.33 -0.90
N LEU A 109 -2.45 -12.23 -1.69
CA LEU A 109 -3.37 -11.10 -1.66
C LEU A 109 -4.09 -10.97 -0.31
N ILE A 110 -4.55 -12.11 0.24
CA ILE A 110 -5.20 -12.15 1.54
C ILE A 110 -4.18 -11.82 2.64
N LEU A 111 -2.98 -12.39 2.53
CA LEU A 111 -1.91 -12.15 3.48
C LEU A 111 -1.47 -10.68 3.51
N ILE A 112 -1.34 -10.03 2.34
CA ILE A 112 -1.02 -8.61 2.23
C ILE A 112 -2.07 -7.74 2.93
N LEU A 113 -3.37 -8.07 2.78
CA LEU A 113 -4.44 -7.34 3.46
C LEU A 113 -4.24 -7.37 4.98
N TYR A 114 -3.98 -8.55 5.57
CA TYR A 114 -3.72 -8.65 7.00
C TYR A 114 -2.39 -8.03 7.43
N LEU A 115 -1.35 -8.11 6.59
CA LEU A 115 -0.07 -7.48 6.89
C LEU A 115 -0.16 -5.95 6.91
N LEU A 116 -1.03 -5.34 6.09
CA LEU A 116 -1.28 -3.89 6.11
C LEU A 116 -1.84 -3.39 7.45
N MET A 117 -2.61 -4.23 8.15
CA MET A 117 -3.12 -3.91 9.49
C MET A 117 -2.01 -3.84 10.55
N ILE A 118 -0.93 -4.60 10.42
CA ILE A 118 0.10 -4.73 11.47
C ILE A 118 0.72 -3.38 11.85
N PRO A 119 1.13 -2.49 10.94
CA PRO A 119 1.67 -1.19 11.30
C PRO A 119 0.68 -0.31 12.07
N SER A 120 -0.59 -0.28 11.65
CA SER A 120 -1.66 0.47 12.33
C SER A 120 -1.95 -0.12 13.72
N LEU A 121 -2.04 -1.45 13.83
CA LEU A 121 -2.19 -2.12 15.13
C LEU A 121 -1.00 -1.87 16.06
N ALA A 122 0.23 -1.85 15.52
CA ALA A 122 1.42 -1.55 16.30
C ALA A 122 1.35 -0.11 16.87
N MET A 123 0.89 0.86 16.08
CA MET A 123 0.66 2.23 16.57
C MET A 123 -0.43 2.28 17.65
N VAL A 124 -1.54 1.56 17.46
CA VAL A 124 -2.64 1.45 18.44
C VAL A 124 -2.16 0.86 19.75
N ILE A 125 -1.48 -0.29 19.70
CA ILE A 125 -0.94 -0.98 20.90
C ILE A 125 0.07 -0.08 21.61
N GLY A 126 0.95 0.60 20.85
CA GLY A 126 1.89 1.57 21.37
C GLY A 126 1.23 2.77 22.05
N GLY A 127 0.16 3.31 21.45
CA GLY A 127 -0.64 4.39 22.00
C GLY A 127 -1.30 4.00 23.32
N PHE A 128 -1.93 2.83 23.41
CA PHE A 128 -2.48 2.34 24.69
C PHE A 128 -1.40 2.07 25.74
N ALA A 129 -0.25 1.53 25.33
CA ALA A 129 0.85 1.24 26.23
C ALA A 129 1.52 2.49 26.80
N SER A 130 1.33 3.66 26.20
CA SER A 130 1.90 4.93 26.66
C SER A 130 1.26 5.45 27.96
N GLY A 131 0.04 5.01 28.30
CA GLY A 131 -0.71 5.48 29.46
C GLY A 131 -1.22 6.93 29.36
N SER A 132 -1.10 7.58 28.19
CA SER A 132 -1.55 8.94 27.95
C SER A 132 -3.02 8.98 27.52
N PRO A 133 -3.84 9.91 28.06
CA PRO A 133 -5.23 10.07 27.64
C PRO A 133 -5.34 10.45 26.15
N TYR A 134 -4.47 11.34 25.66
CA TYR A 134 -4.46 11.75 24.25
C TYR A 134 -4.11 10.60 23.31
N ALA A 135 -3.10 9.80 23.67
CA ALA A 135 -2.73 8.62 22.89
C ALA A 135 -3.83 7.56 22.90
N THR A 136 -4.54 7.38 24.01
CA THR A 136 -5.69 6.45 24.11
C THR A 136 -6.82 6.87 23.17
N VAL A 137 -7.18 8.17 23.12
CA VAL A 137 -8.20 8.67 22.18
C VAL A 137 -7.72 8.52 20.74
N GLY A 138 -6.45 8.80 20.44
CA GLY A 138 -5.85 8.60 19.13
C GLY A 138 -5.91 7.13 18.70
N ALA A 139 -5.61 6.20 19.61
CA ALA A 139 -5.67 4.76 19.36
C ALA A 139 -7.09 4.27 19.03
N GLN A 140 -8.09 4.76 19.75
CA GLN A 140 -9.50 4.46 19.45
C GLN A 140 -9.93 4.99 18.08
N ARG A 141 -9.47 6.21 17.70
CA ARG A 141 -9.73 6.78 16.39
C ARG A 141 -9.05 5.97 15.27
N GLU A 142 -7.81 5.50 15.46
CA GLU A 142 -7.12 4.67 14.48
C GLU A 142 -7.83 3.34 14.28
N MET A 143 -8.28 2.68 15.37
CA MET A 143 -9.06 1.44 15.26
C MET A 143 -10.36 1.65 14.45
N ALA A 144 -11.07 2.73 14.69
CA ALA A 144 -12.32 3.03 13.99
C ALA A 144 -12.08 3.31 12.49
N THR A 145 -11.03 4.07 12.16
CA THR A 145 -10.68 4.36 10.75
C THR A 145 -10.15 3.11 10.05
N MET A 146 -9.32 2.30 10.71
CA MET A 146 -8.78 1.05 10.19
C MET A 146 -9.91 0.11 9.76
N ILE A 147 -10.85 -0.19 10.63
CA ILE A 147 -12.01 -1.04 10.32
C ILE A 147 -12.81 -0.43 9.14
N ALA A 148 -12.94 0.89 9.07
CA ALA A 148 -13.73 1.53 8.03
C ALA A 148 -13.13 1.39 6.63
N TYR A 149 -11.82 1.59 6.44
CA TYR A 149 -11.18 1.52 5.14
C TYR A 149 -10.83 0.08 4.69
N GLU A 150 -10.80 -0.89 5.61
CA GLU A 150 -10.58 -2.30 5.26
C GLU A 150 -11.69 -2.89 4.42
N PHE A 151 -12.94 -2.48 4.63
CA PHE A 151 -14.07 -3.01 3.87
C PHE A 151 -13.94 -2.76 2.36
N PRO A 152 -13.78 -1.53 1.86
CA PRO A 152 -13.58 -1.30 0.43
C PRO A 152 -12.29 -1.97 -0.09
N LEU A 153 -11.22 -2.04 0.70
CA LEU A 153 -9.99 -2.72 0.31
C LEU A 153 -10.20 -4.23 0.12
N ALA A 154 -10.92 -4.87 1.03
CA ALA A 154 -11.28 -6.29 0.91
C ALA A 154 -12.12 -6.58 -0.34
N ILE A 155 -13.10 -5.71 -0.68
CA ILE A 155 -13.90 -5.84 -1.90
C ILE A 155 -13.02 -5.79 -3.14
N ILE A 156 -12.04 -4.87 -3.19
CA ILE A 156 -11.09 -4.77 -4.30
C ILE A 156 -10.31 -6.07 -4.47
N ILE A 157 -9.73 -6.60 -3.39
CA ILE A 157 -8.96 -7.85 -3.42
C ILE A 157 -9.82 -9.03 -3.87
N ILE A 158 -11.03 -9.16 -3.33
CA ILE A 158 -11.97 -10.21 -3.72
C ILE A 158 -12.33 -10.10 -5.20
N THR A 159 -12.54 -8.87 -5.71
CA THR A 159 -12.89 -8.64 -7.12
C THR A 159 -11.73 -9.03 -8.04
N MET A 160 -10.48 -8.71 -7.66
CA MET A 160 -9.29 -9.10 -8.41
C MET A 160 -9.17 -10.64 -8.48
N ALA A 161 -9.30 -11.31 -7.33
CA ALA A 161 -9.26 -12.75 -7.25
C ALA A 161 -10.40 -13.40 -8.05
N TRP A 162 -11.61 -12.87 -7.95
CA TRP A 162 -12.76 -13.35 -8.73
C TRP A 162 -12.49 -13.31 -10.23
N LYS A 163 -11.98 -12.18 -10.75
CA LYS A 163 -11.75 -12.00 -12.19
C LYS A 163 -10.68 -12.96 -12.73
N LEU A 164 -9.68 -13.30 -11.92
CA LEU A 164 -8.62 -14.27 -12.29
C LEU A 164 -9.05 -15.73 -12.12
N SER A 165 -10.21 -15.99 -11.52
CA SER A 165 -10.65 -17.35 -11.25
C SER A 165 -11.01 -18.09 -12.55
N PRO A 166 -10.75 -19.41 -12.63
CA PRO A 166 -11.14 -20.24 -13.79
C PRO A 166 -12.64 -20.17 -14.08
N ALA A 167 -13.47 -19.95 -13.05
CA ALA A 167 -14.91 -19.81 -13.20
C ALA A 167 -15.31 -18.54 -13.98
N ALA A 168 -14.49 -17.48 -13.92
CA ALA A 168 -14.77 -16.22 -14.59
C ALA A 168 -14.16 -16.12 -16.00
N THR A 169 -13.02 -16.79 -16.24
CA THR A 169 -12.23 -16.63 -17.47
C THR A 169 -12.10 -17.91 -18.29
N GLY A 170 -12.41 -19.07 -17.71
CA GLY A 170 -12.12 -20.38 -18.34
C GLY A 170 -10.62 -20.68 -18.47
N THR A 171 -9.74 -19.82 -17.96
CA THR A 171 -8.29 -20.01 -17.96
C THR A 171 -7.88 -20.92 -16.82
N GLY A 172 -6.95 -21.84 -17.05
CA GLY A 172 -6.47 -22.80 -16.05
C GLY A 172 -5.49 -22.18 -15.03
N VAL A 173 -5.79 -21.01 -14.50
CA VAL A 173 -4.96 -20.33 -13.48
C VAL A 173 -5.15 -21.03 -12.13
N GLU A 174 -4.15 -21.75 -11.66
CA GLU A 174 -4.23 -22.53 -10.41
C GLU A 174 -4.20 -21.67 -9.16
N ASN A 175 -3.45 -20.55 -9.14
CA ASN A 175 -3.20 -19.72 -7.95
C ASN A 175 -3.78 -18.32 -8.09
N VAL A 176 -5.08 -18.18 -7.90
CA VAL A 176 -5.85 -16.94 -8.11
C VAL A 176 -5.46 -15.83 -7.12
N PHE A 177 -5.06 -16.18 -5.90
CA PHE A 177 -4.68 -15.21 -4.85
C PHE A 177 -3.18 -14.93 -4.80
N ALA A 178 -2.37 -15.51 -5.72
CA ALA A 178 -0.95 -15.25 -5.75
C ALA A 178 -0.64 -13.91 -6.44
N MET A 179 0.24 -13.12 -5.85
CA MET A 179 0.68 -11.84 -6.42
C MET A 179 1.48 -12.04 -7.72
N SER A 180 2.18 -13.16 -7.86
CA SER A 180 2.88 -13.54 -9.07
C SER A 180 1.95 -13.72 -10.27
N THR A 181 0.74 -14.23 -10.05
CA THR A 181 -0.29 -14.39 -11.09
C THR A 181 -0.74 -13.04 -11.66
N LEU A 182 -0.96 -12.04 -10.80
CA LEU A 182 -1.31 -10.68 -11.21
C LEU A 182 -0.21 -9.99 -12.00
N ALA A 183 1.05 -10.30 -11.68
CA ALA A 183 2.19 -9.77 -12.42
C ALA A 183 2.31 -10.34 -13.83
N THR A 184 1.90 -11.61 -14.05
CA THR A 184 1.95 -12.29 -15.35
C THR A 184 0.68 -12.10 -16.18
N THR A 185 -0.49 -12.05 -15.53
CA THR A 185 -1.80 -11.86 -16.16
C THR A 185 -2.46 -10.57 -15.66
N PRO A 186 -2.16 -9.43 -16.30
CA PRO A 186 -2.79 -8.16 -15.91
C PRO A 186 -4.31 -8.23 -16.02
N VAL A 187 -5.03 -7.72 -15.03
CA VAL A 187 -6.50 -7.75 -15.01
C VAL A 187 -7.14 -7.08 -16.25
N TRP A 188 -6.46 -6.11 -16.83
CA TRP A 188 -6.92 -5.42 -18.03
C TRP A 188 -6.93 -6.30 -19.29
N SER A 189 -6.03 -7.28 -19.39
CA SER A 189 -5.94 -8.18 -20.55
C SER A 189 -7.07 -9.22 -20.60
N VAL A 190 -7.70 -9.48 -19.44
CA VAL A 190 -8.78 -10.46 -19.29
C VAL A 190 -10.16 -9.79 -19.15
N SER A 191 -10.21 -8.46 -19.21
CA SER A 191 -11.40 -7.66 -18.94
C SER A 191 -12.14 -7.31 -20.21
N GLY A 192 -13.46 -7.54 -20.22
CA GLY A 192 -14.35 -6.98 -21.21
C GLY A 192 -14.73 -5.52 -20.90
N PRO A 193 -15.59 -4.89 -21.73
CA PRO A 193 -15.92 -3.46 -21.59
C PRO A 193 -16.55 -3.09 -20.24
N THR A 194 -17.39 -3.95 -19.68
CA THR A 194 -18.06 -3.71 -18.39
C THR A 194 -17.11 -3.89 -17.22
N ALA A 195 -16.23 -4.91 -17.27
CA ALA A 195 -15.17 -5.08 -16.27
C ALA A 195 -14.15 -3.93 -16.29
N PHE A 196 -13.83 -3.40 -17.47
CA PHE A 196 -12.94 -2.25 -17.58
C PHE A 196 -13.46 -1.04 -16.78
N ILE A 197 -14.75 -0.71 -16.92
CA ILE A 197 -15.39 0.34 -16.12
C ILE A 197 -15.37 -0.03 -14.63
N GLY A 198 -15.68 -1.27 -14.29
CA GLY A 198 -15.63 -1.77 -12.92
C GLY A 198 -14.24 -1.60 -12.28
N PHE A 199 -13.17 -1.94 -12.99
CA PHE A 199 -11.81 -1.77 -12.51
C PHE A 199 -11.37 -0.31 -12.41
N LEU A 200 -11.85 0.58 -13.28
CA LEU A 200 -11.63 2.03 -13.12
C LEU A 200 -12.27 2.56 -11.84
N ILE A 201 -13.49 2.11 -11.53
CA ILE A 201 -14.17 2.46 -10.28
C ILE A 201 -13.37 1.94 -9.07
N LEU A 202 -12.92 0.69 -9.10
CA LEU A 202 -12.14 0.08 -8.03
C LEU A 202 -10.77 0.77 -7.86
N LEU A 203 -10.11 1.15 -8.95
CA LEU A 203 -8.88 1.96 -8.89
C LEU A 203 -9.13 3.31 -8.22
N PHE A 204 -10.22 3.99 -8.57
CA PHE A 204 -10.62 5.25 -7.93
C PHE A 204 -10.85 5.07 -6.42
N VAL A 205 -11.56 4.01 -6.02
CA VAL A 205 -11.75 3.67 -4.60
C VAL A 205 -10.42 3.42 -3.92
N LEU A 206 -9.50 2.66 -4.54
CA LEU A 206 -8.19 2.34 -3.96
C LEU A 206 -7.31 3.58 -3.80
N VAL A 207 -7.37 4.52 -4.76
CA VAL A 207 -6.69 5.82 -4.68
C VAL A 207 -7.19 6.63 -3.48
N LEU A 208 -8.48 6.57 -3.15
CA LEU A 208 -9.06 7.23 -1.97
C LEU A 208 -8.80 6.47 -0.66
N VAL A 209 -8.68 5.15 -0.68
CA VAL A 209 -8.34 4.33 0.50
C VAL A 209 -6.87 4.56 0.92
N THR A 210 -5.98 4.78 -0.05
CA THR A 210 -4.53 4.93 0.20
C THR A 210 -4.18 6.00 1.24
N PRO A 211 -4.67 7.25 1.19
CA PRO A 211 -4.33 8.25 2.19
C PRO A 211 -4.88 7.95 3.58
N ALA A 212 -6.00 7.21 3.70
CA ALA A 212 -6.51 6.77 4.99
C ALA A 212 -5.63 5.67 5.59
N GLU A 213 -5.26 4.66 4.79
CA GLU A 213 -4.33 3.60 5.18
C GLU A 213 -2.98 4.16 5.66
N LEU A 214 -2.55 5.28 5.08
CA LEU A 214 -1.31 5.98 5.44
C LEU A 214 -1.50 7.06 6.51
N SER A 215 -2.70 7.21 7.08
CA SER A 215 -3.05 8.26 8.07
C SER A 215 -2.62 9.66 7.62
N LYS A 216 -2.82 9.98 6.31
CA LYS A 216 -2.48 11.29 5.73
C LYS A 216 -3.68 12.21 5.68
N ILE A 217 -3.43 13.52 5.74
CA ILE A 217 -4.45 14.54 5.54
C ILE A 217 -5.19 14.25 4.22
N PRO A 218 -6.53 14.20 4.20
CA PRO A 218 -7.51 14.67 5.19
C PRO A 218 -7.94 13.62 6.23
N PHE A 219 -7.35 12.43 6.25
CA PHE A 219 -7.77 11.28 7.07
C PHE A 219 -6.88 11.05 8.29
N ASP A 220 -6.09 12.03 8.70
CA ASP A 220 -5.15 11.99 9.83
C ASP A 220 -5.82 12.23 11.21
N SER A 221 -7.05 11.80 11.37
CA SER A 221 -7.82 11.95 12.63
C SER A 221 -7.13 11.37 13.86
N PRO A 222 -6.38 10.24 13.79
CA PRO A 222 -5.67 9.67 14.94
C PRO A 222 -4.45 10.48 15.40
N GLU A 223 -3.85 11.24 14.48
CA GLU A 223 -2.65 12.08 14.71
C GLU A 223 -2.99 13.57 14.69
N ALA A 224 -4.26 13.96 14.86
CA ALA A 224 -4.71 15.32 14.72
C ALA A 224 -4.09 16.26 15.77
N GLU A 225 -3.06 17.02 15.38
CA GLU A 225 -2.35 17.96 16.29
C GLU A 225 -3.28 19.01 16.91
N THR A 226 -4.26 19.49 16.14
CA THR A 226 -5.20 20.54 16.58
C THR A 226 -6.29 20.05 17.51
N GLU A 227 -6.61 18.75 17.53
CA GLU A 227 -7.66 18.17 18.35
C GLU A 227 -7.13 17.42 19.57
N ILE A 228 -6.10 16.61 19.40
CA ILE A 228 -5.56 15.68 20.41
C ILE A 228 -4.03 15.77 20.55
N ALA A 229 -3.43 16.91 20.24
CA ALA A 229 -2.01 17.21 20.45
C ALA A 229 -1.05 16.18 19.80
N GLY A 230 -1.42 15.59 18.65
CA GLY A 230 -0.63 14.55 17.98
C GLY A 230 -1.03 13.10 18.32
N GLY A 231 -2.00 12.93 19.21
CA GLY A 231 -2.68 11.63 19.48
C GLY A 231 -1.75 10.49 19.80
N LEU A 232 -1.73 9.48 18.90
CA LEU A 232 -0.97 8.23 19.06
C LEU A 232 0.52 8.40 19.36
N LEU A 233 1.15 9.39 18.74
CA LEU A 233 2.60 9.59 18.80
C LEU A 233 3.03 10.65 19.84
N THR A 234 2.10 11.23 20.61
CA THR A 234 2.37 12.34 21.55
C THR A 234 3.48 12.01 22.54
N GLU A 235 3.49 10.80 23.09
CA GLU A 235 4.46 10.36 24.10
C GLU A 235 5.72 9.74 23.51
N TYR A 236 5.73 9.45 22.20
CA TYR A 236 6.88 8.86 21.56
C TYR A 236 7.98 9.88 21.29
N SER A 237 9.22 9.53 21.64
CA SER A 237 10.41 10.35 21.44
C SER A 237 11.59 9.52 20.93
N GLY A 238 12.67 10.20 20.53
CA GLY A 238 13.93 9.56 20.20
C GLY A 238 13.81 8.42 19.16
N ARG A 239 14.48 7.32 19.45
CA ARG A 239 14.58 6.15 18.58
C ARG A 239 13.21 5.53 18.25
N ASN A 240 12.31 5.44 19.23
CA ASN A 240 11.00 4.82 19.05
C ASN A 240 10.14 5.62 18.06
N LEU A 241 10.11 6.95 18.17
CA LEU A 241 9.46 7.82 17.19
C LEU A 241 10.13 7.71 15.81
N GLY A 242 11.46 7.59 15.78
CA GLY A 242 12.21 7.37 14.53
C GLY A 242 11.80 6.09 13.80
N MET A 243 11.55 4.99 14.54
CA MET A 243 11.07 3.73 13.96
C MET A 243 9.65 3.85 13.38
N PHE A 244 8.71 4.52 14.07
CA PHE A 244 7.38 4.80 13.50
C PHE A 244 7.47 5.69 12.26
N TYR A 245 8.37 6.67 12.26
CA TYR A 245 8.59 7.51 11.09
C TYR A 245 9.12 6.71 9.87
N LEU A 246 9.99 5.72 10.12
CA LEU A 246 10.43 4.77 9.09
C LEU A 246 9.30 3.84 8.65
N THR A 247 8.51 3.32 9.58
CA THR A 247 7.32 2.50 9.29
C THR A 247 6.38 3.20 8.32
N ASP A 248 6.00 4.45 8.60
CA ASP A 248 5.15 5.27 7.73
C ASP A 248 5.79 5.48 6.34
N SER A 249 7.11 5.71 6.29
CA SER A 249 7.81 5.87 5.02
C SER A 249 7.82 4.60 4.17
N VAL A 250 8.09 3.45 4.76
CA VAL A 250 8.09 2.15 4.09
C VAL A 250 6.67 1.74 3.69
N LYS A 251 5.68 1.97 4.57
CA LYS A 251 4.25 1.72 4.31
C LYS A 251 3.77 2.50 3.08
N THR A 252 4.24 3.74 2.89
CA THR A 252 3.91 4.55 1.72
C THR A 252 4.38 3.89 0.42
N VAL A 253 5.60 3.37 0.37
CA VAL A 253 6.12 2.64 -0.81
C VAL A 253 5.38 1.33 -1.01
N ALA A 254 5.12 0.59 0.07
CA ALA A 254 4.42 -0.68 0.03
C ALA A 254 3.00 -0.51 -0.54
N MET A 255 2.23 0.45 -0.02
CA MET A 255 0.86 0.70 -0.49
C MET A 255 0.82 1.14 -1.94
N ALA A 256 1.70 2.07 -2.35
CA ALA A 256 1.81 2.46 -3.74
C ALA A 256 2.28 1.30 -4.64
N GLY A 257 3.18 0.45 -4.15
CA GLY A 257 3.63 -0.76 -4.84
C GLY A 257 2.50 -1.78 -5.04
N ILE A 258 1.60 -1.94 -4.07
CA ILE A 258 0.41 -2.79 -4.19
C ILE A 258 -0.50 -2.26 -5.31
N ILE A 259 -0.76 -0.96 -5.37
CA ILE A 259 -1.58 -0.36 -6.44
C ILE A 259 -0.96 -0.63 -7.81
N VAL A 260 0.36 -0.44 -7.92
CA VAL A 260 1.09 -0.72 -9.17
C VAL A 260 0.98 -2.19 -9.55
N ALA A 261 1.16 -3.11 -8.59
CA ALA A 261 1.09 -4.55 -8.84
C ALA A 261 -0.32 -5.02 -9.24
N LEU A 262 -1.37 -4.44 -8.63
CA LEU A 262 -2.76 -4.81 -8.91
C LEU A 262 -3.25 -4.26 -10.26
N PHE A 263 -2.94 -3.01 -10.58
CA PHE A 263 -3.54 -2.31 -11.72
C PHE A 263 -2.56 -2.00 -12.85
N ILE A 264 -1.25 -1.84 -12.60
CA ILE A 264 -0.28 -1.41 -13.60
C ILE A 264 0.98 -2.31 -13.55
N PRO A 265 0.85 -3.65 -13.67
CA PRO A 265 1.98 -4.58 -13.54
C PRO A 265 2.92 -4.58 -14.76
N TYR A 266 2.70 -3.71 -15.75
CA TYR A 266 3.48 -3.66 -16.98
C TYR A 266 4.91 -3.21 -16.75
N ASN A 267 5.86 -3.85 -17.46
CA ASN A 267 7.27 -3.48 -17.50
C ASN A 267 7.59 -2.77 -18.82
N LEU A 268 8.64 -1.96 -18.82
CA LEU A 268 9.03 -1.17 -19.99
C LEU A 268 10.04 -1.90 -20.89
N SER A 269 10.84 -2.81 -20.31
CA SER A 269 11.88 -3.55 -21.05
C SER A 269 11.37 -4.34 -22.26
N PRO A 270 10.17 -5.00 -22.22
CA PRO A 270 9.68 -5.75 -23.38
C PRO A 270 9.33 -4.84 -24.57
N LEU A 271 8.92 -3.59 -24.32
CA LEU A 271 8.60 -2.61 -25.39
C LEU A 271 9.83 -2.19 -26.20
N PHE A 272 11.03 -2.23 -25.60
CA PHE A 272 12.29 -1.89 -26.24
C PHE A 272 13.08 -3.11 -26.74
N GLY A 273 12.54 -4.33 -26.58
CA GLY A 273 13.23 -5.57 -26.96
C GLY A 273 14.54 -5.82 -26.20
N LEU A 274 14.64 -5.29 -24.98
CA LEU A 274 15.85 -5.38 -24.15
C LEU A 274 15.77 -6.65 -23.30
N GLU A 275 16.52 -7.68 -23.68
CA GLU A 275 16.60 -8.96 -22.95
C GLU A 275 17.84 -9.05 -22.03
N SER A 276 18.71 -8.02 -22.03
CA SER A 276 20.02 -8.06 -21.37
C SER A 276 20.15 -7.06 -20.22
N TYR A 277 21.34 -6.98 -19.63
CA TYR A 277 21.71 -6.25 -18.42
C TYR A 277 21.08 -4.85 -18.17
N PRO A 278 20.76 -3.98 -19.13
CA PRO A 278 20.07 -2.74 -18.83
C PRO A 278 18.57 -2.89 -18.55
N ALA A 279 17.95 -4.04 -18.92
CA ALA A 279 16.50 -4.22 -18.82
C ALA A 279 15.97 -4.05 -17.37
N TRP A 280 16.59 -4.69 -16.39
CA TRP A 280 16.16 -4.62 -15.00
C TRP A 280 16.30 -3.22 -14.39
N ILE A 281 17.30 -2.43 -14.79
CA ILE A 281 17.48 -1.04 -14.32
C ILE A 281 16.35 -0.18 -14.83
N ILE A 282 15.98 -0.32 -16.10
CA ILE A 282 14.89 0.42 -16.75
C ILE A 282 13.55 0.07 -16.07
N ASP A 283 13.32 -1.20 -15.78
CA ASP A 283 12.09 -1.65 -15.13
C ASP A 283 11.98 -1.17 -13.68
N ILE A 284 13.09 -1.13 -12.92
CA ILE A 284 13.10 -0.53 -11.58
C ILE A 284 12.82 0.98 -11.65
N ILE A 285 13.47 1.71 -12.57
CA ILE A 285 13.22 3.15 -12.73
C ILE A 285 11.75 3.38 -13.10
N PHE A 286 11.22 2.59 -14.01
CA PHE A 286 9.82 2.68 -14.42
C PHE A 286 8.86 2.35 -13.27
N PHE A 287 9.17 1.34 -12.46
CA PHE A 287 8.43 1.02 -11.23
C PHE A 287 8.42 2.22 -10.27
N LEU A 288 9.59 2.85 -10.03
CA LEU A 288 9.69 4.03 -9.17
C LEU A 288 8.87 5.21 -9.72
N VAL A 289 8.87 5.42 -11.05
CA VAL A 289 8.02 6.45 -11.67
C VAL A 289 6.53 6.15 -11.45
N LYS A 290 6.09 4.90 -11.61
CA LYS A 290 4.71 4.50 -11.33
C LYS A 290 4.33 4.73 -9.86
N VAL A 291 5.18 4.31 -8.92
CA VAL A 291 5.00 4.55 -7.48
C VAL A 291 4.90 6.05 -7.20
N PHE A 292 5.75 6.87 -7.80
CA PHE A 292 5.68 8.33 -7.69
C PHE A 292 4.34 8.89 -8.17
N LEU A 293 3.87 8.46 -9.35
CA LEU A 293 2.57 8.90 -9.90
C LEU A 293 1.42 8.50 -8.97
N VAL A 294 1.43 7.27 -8.46
CA VAL A 294 0.41 6.82 -7.49
C VAL A 294 0.42 7.71 -6.25
N ILE A 295 1.58 7.99 -5.65
CA ILE A 295 1.69 8.85 -4.46
C ILE A 295 1.22 10.28 -4.79
N LEU A 296 1.56 10.80 -5.95
CA LEU A 296 1.15 12.13 -6.40
C LEU A 296 -0.38 12.23 -6.48
N PHE A 297 -1.04 11.28 -7.13
CA PHE A 297 -2.50 11.31 -7.31
C PHE A 297 -3.27 10.92 -6.06
N SER A 298 -2.81 9.93 -5.29
CA SER A 298 -3.52 9.43 -4.11
C SER A 298 -3.24 10.23 -2.84
N VAL A 299 -2.00 10.65 -2.60
CA VAL A 299 -1.63 11.32 -1.34
C VAL A 299 -1.49 12.82 -1.54
N THR A 300 -0.62 13.26 -2.47
CA THR A 300 -0.26 14.67 -2.59
C THR A 300 -1.43 15.55 -3.05
N LEU A 301 -2.14 15.14 -4.11
CA LEU A 301 -3.27 15.92 -4.63
C LEU A 301 -4.43 15.95 -3.64
N ILE A 302 -4.79 14.82 -3.05
CA ILE A 302 -5.90 14.75 -2.08
C ILE A 302 -5.60 15.62 -0.87
N ARG A 303 -4.37 15.55 -0.34
CA ARG A 303 -3.90 16.37 0.78
C ARG A 303 -4.00 17.88 0.53
N VAL A 304 -3.76 18.31 -0.70
CA VAL A 304 -3.83 19.74 -1.07
C VAL A 304 -5.26 20.18 -1.37
N ALA A 305 -6.06 19.29 -1.97
CA ALA A 305 -7.41 19.63 -2.43
C ALA A 305 -8.47 19.60 -1.32
N ILE A 306 -8.33 18.72 -0.32
CA ILE A 306 -9.37 18.45 0.66
C ILE A 306 -8.91 18.90 2.05
N ALA A 307 -9.81 19.60 2.79
CA ALA A 307 -9.59 19.94 4.18
C ALA A 307 -9.73 18.71 5.08
N ARG A 308 -9.11 18.75 6.28
CA ARG A 308 -9.18 17.68 7.29
C ARG A 308 -10.63 17.32 7.62
N LEU A 309 -10.93 16.03 7.67
CA LEU A 309 -12.24 15.48 7.99
C LEU A 309 -12.31 15.07 9.47
N LYS A 310 -13.50 15.15 10.05
CA LYS A 310 -13.78 14.62 11.40
C LYS A 310 -13.92 13.10 11.34
N ILE A 311 -13.65 12.42 12.45
CA ILE A 311 -13.72 10.96 12.56
C ILE A 311 -15.04 10.37 12.03
N ASP A 312 -16.18 10.95 12.41
CA ASP A 312 -17.50 10.48 11.96
C ASP A 312 -17.66 10.59 10.43
N GLN A 313 -17.13 11.66 9.83
CA GLN A 313 -17.15 11.86 8.39
C GLN A 313 -16.26 10.85 7.68
N ILE A 314 -15.08 10.54 8.25
CA ILE A 314 -14.16 9.54 7.72
C ILE A 314 -14.82 8.18 7.72
N VAL A 315 -15.32 7.71 8.87
CA VAL A 315 -15.97 6.40 9.00
C VAL A 315 -17.17 6.29 8.06
N TYR A 316 -18.04 7.31 8.00
CA TYR A 316 -19.19 7.30 7.11
C TYR A 316 -18.80 7.27 5.64
N THR A 317 -17.75 8.00 5.24
CA THR A 317 -17.26 8.02 3.85
C THR A 317 -16.74 6.65 3.41
N TYR A 318 -15.94 5.98 4.25
CA TYR A 318 -15.38 4.67 3.91
C TYR A 318 -16.39 3.54 4.04
N TRP A 319 -17.14 3.50 5.13
CA TRP A 319 -18.07 2.40 5.39
C TRP A 319 -19.31 2.42 4.51
N VAL A 320 -19.80 3.60 4.14
CA VAL A 320 -21.01 3.73 3.34
C VAL A 320 -20.64 4.04 1.89
N TRP A 321 -20.11 5.22 1.61
CA TRP A 321 -19.95 5.67 0.24
C TRP A 321 -18.93 4.86 -0.56
N LEU A 322 -17.72 4.69 -0.05
CA LEU A 322 -16.67 3.98 -0.78
C LEU A 322 -16.95 2.48 -0.85
N THR A 323 -17.56 1.89 0.18
CA THR A 323 -17.99 0.49 0.15
C THR A 323 -19.08 0.27 -0.90
N LEU A 324 -20.09 1.15 -0.98
CA LEU A 324 -21.13 1.05 -2.02
C LEU A 324 -20.57 1.22 -3.43
N ILE A 325 -19.65 2.18 -3.63
CA ILE A 325 -18.98 2.38 -4.92
C ILE A 325 -18.12 1.15 -5.28
N ALA A 326 -17.40 0.57 -4.33
CA ALA A 326 -16.63 -0.65 -4.53
C ALA A 326 -17.52 -1.86 -4.89
N LEU A 327 -18.68 -2.01 -4.23
CA LEU A 327 -19.68 -3.03 -4.57
C LEU A 327 -20.22 -2.86 -5.99
N ILE A 328 -20.47 -1.63 -6.43
CA ILE A 328 -20.86 -1.36 -7.83
C ILE A 328 -19.76 -1.83 -8.78
N GLY A 329 -18.47 -1.53 -8.47
CA GLY A 329 -17.33 -2.03 -9.24
C GLY A 329 -17.28 -3.56 -9.29
N LEU A 330 -17.48 -4.24 -8.16
CA LEU A 330 -17.56 -5.70 -8.08
C LEU A 330 -18.68 -6.25 -8.96
N ILE A 331 -19.88 -5.69 -8.85
CA ILE A 331 -21.04 -6.14 -9.65
C ILE A 331 -20.77 -6.01 -11.15
N LEU A 332 -20.16 -4.91 -11.59
CA LEU A 332 -19.81 -4.71 -13.00
C LEU A 332 -18.79 -5.74 -13.49
N VAL A 333 -17.79 -6.07 -12.67
CA VAL A 333 -16.80 -7.10 -13.01
C VAL A 333 -17.43 -8.50 -13.04
N MET A 334 -18.32 -8.81 -12.10
CA MET A 334 -19.05 -10.07 -12.10
C MET A 334 -20.01 -10.18 -13.30
N TRP A 335 -20.70 -9.11 -13.65
CA TRP A 335 -21.57 -9.04 -14.82
C TRP A 335 -20.81 -9.31 -16.13
N ASP A 336 -19.61 -8.72 -16.27
CA ASP A 336 -18.72 -8.98 -17.40
C ASP A 336 -18.37 -10.47 -17.54
N SER A 337 -17.99 -11.09 -16.44
CA SER A 337 -17.66 -12.51 -16.42
C SER A 337 -18.86 -13.38 -16.82
N TRP A 338 -20.06 -13.04 -16.39
CA TRP A 338 -21.29 -13.72 -16.75
C TRP A 338 -21.62 -13.53 -18.24
N THR A 339 -21.51 -12.29 -18.77
CA THR A 339 -21.79 -12.02 -20.20
C THR A 339 -20.78 -12.67 -21.13
N MET A 340 -19.49 -12.72 -20.75
CA MET A 340 -18.44 -13.37 -21.52
C MET A 340 -18.65 -14.89 -21.60
N THR A 341 -19.18 -15.53 -20.57
CA THR A 341 -19.48 -16.97 -20.59
C THR A 341 -20.75 -17.33 -21.36
N GLN A 342 -21.70 -16.41 -21.48
CA GLN A 342 -23.00 -16.63 -22.17
C GLN A 342 -23.02 -16.13 -23.63
N PHE A 343 -22.17 -15.17 -23.97
CA PHE A 343 -22.17 -14.51 -25.27
C PHE A 343 -20.90 -14.89 -26.06
N ASP A 344 -21.11 -15.57 -27.21
CA ASP A 344 -20.02 -15.84 -28.13
C ASP A 344 -19.63 -14.55 -28.89
N TRP A 345 -18.52 -13.95 -28.46
CA TRP A 345 -17.98 -12.72 -29.05
C TRP A 345 -17.24 -12.94 -30.37
N GLY A 346 -17.02 -14.21 -30.79
CA GLY A 346 -16.30 -14.56 -32.03
C GLY A 346 -16.83 -13.81 -33.26
N PRO A 347 -18.15 -13.76 -33.51
CA PRO A 347 -18.72 -13.03 -34.65
C PRO A 347 -18.50 -11.52 -34.58
N VAL A 348 -18.53 -10.93 -33.40
CA VAL A 348 -18.35 -9.47 -33.20
C VAL A 348 -16.89 -9.07 -33.40
N VAL A 349 -15.95 -9.88 -32.89
CA VAL A 349 -14.49 -9.65 -33.07
C VAL A 349 -14.11 -9.74 -34.54
N GLN A 350 -14.66 -10.71 -35.28
CA GLN A 350 -14.47 -10.83 -36.72
C GLN A 350 -15.08 -9.65 -37.49
N MET A 351 -16.24 -9.13 -37.06
CA MET A 351 -16.89 -8.00 -37.68
C MET A 351 -16.14 -6.67 -37.47
N LEU A 352 -15.41 -6.54 -36.34
CA LEU A 352 -14.58 -5.37 -36.01
C LEU A 352 -13.17 -5.45 -36.56
N GLY A 353 -12.77 -6.55 -37.19
CA GLY A 353 -11.43 -6.71 -37.76
C GLY A 353 -10.28 -6.68 -36.73
N ILE A 354 -10.58 -7.02 -35.45
CA ILE A 354 -9.65 -7.05 -34.34
C ILE A 354 -9.30 -8.52 -34.06
N GLY A 355 -8.66 -9.16 -35.00
CA GLY A 355 -8.23 -10.56 -34.93
C GLY A 355 -6.86 -10.75 -35.55
#